data_1a76feb073b40fc7ba854f528502ffe7
#
_entry.id   1a76feb073b40fc7ba854f528502ffe7
#
_cell.length_a   1.000
_cell.length_b   1.000
_cell.length_c   1.000
_cell.angle_alpha   90.00
_cell.angle_beta   90.00
_cell.angle_gamma   90.00
#
_symmetry.space_group_name_H-M   'P 1'
#
loop_
_entity.id
_entity.type
_entity.pdbx_description
1 polymer ?
#
loop_
_entity_poly.entity_id
_entity_poly.type
_entity_poly.pdbx_seq_one_letter_code
_entity_poly.pdbx_strand_id
1 'polypeptide(L)'
;MKKYNFLAFDIGATSGRAVLGTLVGDKFEMQELHRFPNAIMELHGKYYWDIYRLYDALKESLTICARRNLLPDSIGIDTWGVDFGYLAEDGTLLGLPRAYRDPYTDGAPEEYFQRVPRSEVYLSLIHI
;
A
#
# COMPACT_ATOMS: atom_id res chain seq x y z
N MET A 1 24.62 -16.86 17.38
CA MET A 1 24.39 -16.37 16.00
C MET A 1 23.56 -15.10 16.05
N LYS A 2 23.88 -14.13 15.19
CA LYS A 2 23.12 -12.87 15.13
C LYS A 2 21.73 -13.16 14.54
N LYS A 3 20.70 -12.58 15.14
CA LYS A 3 19.31 -12.67 14.71
C LYS A 3 18.90 -11.33 14.12
N TYR A 4 18.21 -11.35 12.98
CA TYR A 4 17.64 -10.17 12.35
C TYR A 4 16.14 -10.36 12.15
N ASN A 5 15.39 -9.31 12.39
CA ASN A 5 13.95 -9.26 12.18
C ASN A 5 13.61 -8.22 11.08
N PHE A 6 12.85 -8.64 10.10
CA PHE A 6 12.37 -7.80 8.99
C PHE A 6 10.86 -7.75 9.03
N LEU A 7 10.27 -6.57 9.15
CA LEU A 7 8.82 -6.42 9.12
C LEU A 7 8.38 -5.96 7.74
N ALA A 8 7.60 -6.79 7.07
CA ALA A 8 7.00 -6.47 5.78
C ALA A 8 5.50 -6.18 5.94
N PHE A 9 5.07 -5.03 5.42
CA PHE A 9 3.66 -4.73 5.22
C PHE A 9 3.28 -5.02 3.77
N ASP A 10 2.39 -5.98 3.58
CA ASP A 10 1.81 -6.35 2.29
C ASP A 10 0.36 -5.86 2.28
N ILE A 11 0.10 -4.75 1.59
CA ILE A 11 -1.18 -4.05 1.61
C ILE A 11 -1.88 -4.28 0.27
N GLY A 12 -2.87 -5.16 0.28
CA GLY A 12 -3.74 -5.38 -0.87
C GLY A 12 -4.98 -4.50 -0.87
N ALA A 13 -5.76 -4.58 -1.94
CA ALA A 13 -6.97 -3.76 -2.13
C ALA A 13 -8.15 -4.14 -1.21
N THR A 14 -8.10 -5.26 -0.52
CA THR A 14 -9.17 -5.72 0.39
C THR A 14 -8.69 -5.99 1.81
N SER A 15 -7.42 -6.28 1.98
CA SER A 15 -6.79 -6.50 3.28
C SER A 15 -5.29 -6.23 3.23
N GLY A 16 -4.73 -5.83 4.35
CA GLY A 16 -3.29 -5.77 4.55
C GLY A 16 -2.85 -6.75 5.63
N ARG A 17 -1.56 -7.07 5.64
CA ARG A 17 -0.93 -7.90 6.65
C ARG A 17 0.46 -7.43 7.00
N ALA A 18 0.84 -7.63 8.24
CA ALA A 18 2.19 -7.47 8.73
C ALA A 18 2.84 -8.85 8.89
N VAL A 19 3.91 -9.10 8.18
CA VAL A 19 4.66 -10.35 8.20
C VAL A 19 6.05 -10.09 8.75
N LEU A 20 6.43 -10.81 9.79
CA LEU A 20 7.78 -10.78 10.33
C LEU A 20 8.61 -11.89 9.68
N GLY A 21 9.69 -11.51 9.03
CA GLY A 21 10.77 -12.40 8.61
C GLY A 21 11.87 -12.42 9.66
N THR A 22 12.27 -13.58 10.13
CA THR A 22 13.37 -13.74 11.07
C THR A 22 14.51 -14.53 10.42
N LEU A 23 15.69 -13.95 10.37
CA LEU A 23 16.91 -14.58 9.86
C LEU A 23 17.84 -14.92 11.01
N VAL A 24 18.21 -16.20 11.14
CA VAL A 24 19.21 -16.69 12.10
C VAL A 24 20.21 -17.57 11.35
N GLY A 25 21.42 -17.07 11.18
CA GLY A 25 22.41 -17.71 10.32
C GLY A 25 21.91 -17.72 8.86
N ASP A 26 21.69 -18.92 8.31
CA ASP A 26 21.18 -19.18 6.96
C ASP A 26 19.67 -19.59 6.94
N LYS A 27 19.04 -19.63 8.12
CA LYS A 27 17.62 -19.98 8.25
C LYS A 27 16.75 -18.75 8.28
N PHE A 28 15.75 -18.73 7.39
CA PHE A 28 14.74 -17.67 7.30
C PHE A 28 13.35 -18.23 7.60
N GLU A 29 12.69 -17.64 8.57
CA GLU A 29 11.32 -18.00 8.96
C GLU A 29 10.39 -16.80 8.81
N MET A 30 9.14 -17.03 8.40
CA MET A 30 8.12 -15.99 8.27
C MET A 30 6.93 -16.29 9.16
N GLN A 31 6.40 -15.23 9.79
CA GLN A 31 5.23 -15.27 10.65
C GLN A 31 4.31 -14.09 10.35
N GLU A 32 3.04 -14.36 10.03
CA GLU A 32 2.03 -13.30 10.02
C GLU A 32 1.75 -12.85 11.46
N LEU A 33 1.94 -11.57 11.73
CA LEU A 33 1.73 -10.99 13.06
C LEU A 33 0.37 -10.33 13.20
N HIS A 34 -0.10 -9.68 12.15
CA HIS A 34 -1.33 -8.92 12.15
C HIS A 34 -1.94 -8.91 10.75
N ARG A 35 -3.26 -9.01 10.69
CA ARG A 35 -4.05 -8.84 9.46
C ARG A 35 -5.13 -7.81 9.72
N PHE A 36 -5.32 -6.90 8.78
CA PHE A 36 -6.29 -5.81 8.90
C PHE A 36 -7.08 -5.64 7.60
N PRO A 37 -8.34 -5.23 7.69
CA PRO A 37 -9.13 -4.94 6.50
C PRO A 37 -8.64 -3.66 5.83
N ASN A 38 -8.72 -3.65 4.50
CA ASN A 38 -8.60 -2.46 3.68
C ASN A 38 -9.87 -2.34 2.84
N ALA A 39 -10.75 -1.45 3.23
CA ALA A 39 -12.05 -1.27 2.58
C ALA A 39 -12.11 0.08 1.87
N ILE A 40 -12.68 0.08 0.68
CA ILE A 40 -13.05 1.30 -0.01
C ILE A 40 -14.21 1.95 0.76
N MET A 41 -14.07 3.23 1.05
CA MET A 41 -15.08 4.05 1.71
C MET A 41 -15.88 4.79 0.65
N GLU A 42 -17.21 4.65 0.69
CA GLU A 42 -18.11 5.44 -0.14
C GLU A 42 -18.54 6.70 0.62
N LEU A 43 -18.42 7.85 -0.05
CA LEU A 43 -18.90 9.13 0.44
C LEU A 43 -19.49 9.96 -0.72
N HIS A 44 -20.78 10.24 -0.65
CA HIS A 44 -21.51 10.99 -1.69
C HIS A 44 -21.34 10.42 -3.11
N GLY A 45 -21.42 9.10 -3.24
CA GLY A 45 -21.28 8.40 -4.51
C GLY A 45 -19.85 8.36 -5.07
N LYS A 46 -18.86 8.68 -4.26
CA LYS A 46 -17.44 8.65 -4.59
C LYS A 46 -16.73 7.65 -3.71
N TYR A 47 -15.73 6.98 -4.28
CA TYR A 47 -14.97 5.92 -3.59
C TYR A 47 -13.57 6.41 -3.21
N TYR A 48 -13.21 6.21 -1.94
CA TYR A 48 -11.95 6.68 -1.36
C TYR A 48 -11.24 5.57 -0.58
N TRP A 49 -9.92 5.70 -0.46
CA TRP A 49 -9.13 4.94 0.49
C TRP A 49 -9.04 5.68 1.82
N ASP A 50 -9.25 4.95 2.93
CA ASP A 50 -9.05 5.48 4.29
C ASP A 50 -7.57 5.32 4.69
N ILE A 51 -6.74 6.25 4.26
CA ILE A 51 -5.30 6.24 4.52
C ILE A 51 -5.00 6.36 6.02
N TYR A 52 -5.81 7.08 6.77
CA TYR A 52 -5.60 7.24 8.21
C TYR A 52 -5.82 5.91 8.95
N ARG A 53 -6.81 5.14 8.56
CA ARG A 53 -7.05 3.80 9.11
C ARG A 53 -5.93 2.82 8.74
N LEU A 54 -5.42 2.88 7.51
CA LEU A 54 -4.25 2.09 7.12
C LEU A 54 -3.04 2.46 7.98
N TYR A 55 -2.78 3.73 8.17
CA TYR A 55 -1.67 4.19 9.01
C TYR A 55 -1.81 3.71 10.46
N ASP A 56 -3.02 3.75 11.04
CA ASP A 56 -3.27 3.21 12.37
C ASP A 56 -3.02 1.70 12.45
N ALA A 57 -3.40 0.93 11.43
CA ALA A 57 -3.12 -0.51 11.37
C ALA A 57 -1.61 -0.82 11.31
N LEU A 58 -0.83 0.01 10.60
CA LEU A 58 0.64 -0.10 10.62
C LEU A 58 1.21 0.14 12.03
N LYS A 59 0.74 1.18 12.73
CA LYS A 59 1.16 1.48 14.12
C LYS A 59 0.75 0.36 15.08
N GLU A 60 -0.44 -0.21 14.91
CA GLU A 60 -0.89 -1.35 15.70
C GLU A 60 0.04 -2.55 15.50
N SER A 61 0.43 -2.84 14.26
CA SER A 61 1.37 -3.91 13.95
C SER A 61 2.72 -3.72 14.64
N LEU A 62 3.24 -2.49 14.67
CA LEU A 62 4.47 -2.16 15.41
C LEU A 62 4.29 -2.34 16.93
N THR A 63 3.12 -2.00 17.46
CA THR A 63 2.77 -2.24 18.85
C THR A 63 2.75 -3.73 19.19
N ILE A 64 2.24 -4.57 18.28
CA ILE A 64 2.28 -6.04 18.41
C ILE A 64 3.73 -6.54 18.45
N CYS A 65 4.60 -6.03 17.55
CA CYS A 65 6.02 -6.35 17.59
C CYS A 65 6.66 -6.01 18.93
N ALA A 66 6.41 -4.81 19.45
CA ALA A 66 6.95 -4.38 20.72
C ALA A 66 6.47 -5.25 21.90
N ARG A 67 5.18 -5.53 21.98
CA ARG A 67 4.59 -6.37 23.03
C ARG A 67 5.12 -7.82 23.01
N ARG A 68 5.47 -8.34 21.84
CA ARG A 68 6.05 -9.68 21.66
C ARG A 68 7.57 -9.70 21.74
N ASN A 69 8.22 -8.56 22.00
CA ASN A 69 9.68 -8.41 21.97
C ASN A 69 10.30 -8.86 20.63
N LEU A 70 9.63 -8.52 19.52
CA LEU A 70 9.99 -8.84 18.14
C LEU A 70 10.31 -7.58 17.36
N LEU A 71 11.08 -6.65 17.94
CA LEU A 71 11.41 -5.38 17.30
C LEU A 71 12.11 -5.63 15.96
N PRO A 72 11.64 -5.00 14.88
CA PRO A 72 12.25 -5.16 13.57
C PRO A 72 13.53 -4.33 13.44
N ASP A 73 14.54 -4.89 12.77
CA ASP A 73 15.76 -4.20 12.34
C ASP A 73 15.50 -3.34 11.10
N SER A 74 14.51 -3.71 10.29
CA SER A 74 14.06 -2.93 9.14
C SER A 74 12.58 -3.16 8.82
N ILE A 75 11.99 -2.21 8.10
CA ILE A 75 10.58 -2.23 7.68
C ILE A 75 10.53 -2.01 6.17
N GLY A 76 9.70 -2.82 5.49
CA GLY A 76 9.35 -2.65 4.10
C GLY A 76 7.84 -2.56 3.92
N ILE A 77 7.40 -1.80 2.94
CA ILE A 77 5.97 -1.66 2.60
C ILE A 77 5.80 -1.96 1.12
N ASP A 78 4.89 -2.86 0.81
CA ASP A 78 4.40 -3.13 -0.53
C ASP A 78 2.89 -2.87 -0.59
N THR A 79 2.42 -2.33 -1.72
CA THR A 79 1.03 -1.95 -1.90
C THR A 79 0.61 -2.06 -3.37
N TRP A 80 -0.69 -1.92 -3.63
CA TRP A 80 -1.22 -1.89 -5.00
C TRP A 80 -0.78 -0.62 -5.74
N GLY A 81 -0.77 -0.68 -7.07
CA GLY A 81 -0.51 0.47 -7.94
C GLY A 81 -1.76 1.26 -8.30
N VAL A 82 -1.60 2.18 -9.25
CA VAL A 82 -2.60 3.01 -9.96
C VAL A 82 -3.29 4.10 -9.15
N ASP A 83 -3.24 4.07 -7.82
CA ASP A 83 -3.81 5.11 -6.96
C ASP A 83 -2.75 6.08 -6.47
N PHE A 84 -3.16 7.30 -6.19
CA PHE A 84 -2.27 8.36 -5.70
C PHE A 84 -3.03 9.34 -4.81
N GLY A 85 -2.28 10.12 -4.04
CA GLY A 85 -2.78 11.21 -3.22
C GLY A 85 -1.91 12.46 -3.38
N TYR A 86 -2.49 13.62 -3.09
CA TYR A 86 -1.78 14.89 -3.10
C TYR A 86 -1.36 15.27 -1.69
N LEU A 87 -0.11 15.68 -1.54
CA LEU A 87 0.45 16.20 -0.29
C LEU A 87 0.74 17.69 -0.43
N ALA A 88 0.51 18.44 0.63
CA ALA A 88 1.03 19.79 0.77
C ALA A 88 2.54 19.76 1.02
N GLU A 89 3.18 20.93 1.00
CA GLU A 89 4.63 21.08 1.21
C GLU A 89 5.08 20.55 2.59
N ASP A 90 4.23 20.66 3.60
CA ASP A 90 4.46 20.15 4.95
C ASP A 90 4.17 18.65 5.13
N GLY A 91 3.79 17.95 4.05
CA GLY A 91 3.42 16.53 4.05
C GLY A 91 1.96 16.27 4.44
N THR A 92 1.15 17.29 4.68
CA THR A 92 -0.28 17.13 4.97
C THR A 92 -1.02 16.60 3.74
N LEU A 93 -1.87 15.59 3.94
CA LEU A 93 -2.72 15.05 2.88
C LEU A 93 -3.82 16.06 2.51
N LEU A 94 -3.87 16.49 1.24
CA LEU A 94 -4.83 17.49 0.76
C LEU A 94 -6.25 16.94 0.55
N GLY A 95 -6.41 15.63 0.66
CA GLY A 95 -7.70 14.95 0.57
C GLY A 95 -7.49 13.45 0.49
N LEU A 96 -8.55 12.68 0.76
CA LEU A 96 -8.46 11.23 0.66
C LEU A 96 -8.23 10.81 -0.80
N PRO A 97 -7.29 9.87 -1.06
CA PRO A 97 -7.09 9.34 -2.39
C PRO A 97 -8.36 8.68 -2.93
N ARG A 98 -8.71 8.98 -4.19
CA ARG A 98 -9.79 8.28 -4.89
C ARG A 98 -9.35 6.86 -5.17
N ALA A 99 -10.25 5.90 -4.90
CA ALA A 99 -9.97 4.51 -5.22
C ALA A 99 -10.11 4.26 -6.73
N TYR A 100 -9.30 3.38 -7.28
CA TYR A 100 -9.32 3.03 -8.72
C TYR A 100 -10.67 2.47 -9.23
N ARG A 101 -11.53 2.03 -8.31
CA ARG A 101 -12.90 1.58 -8.63
C ARG A 101 -13.90 2.70 -8.71
N ASP A 102 -13.49 3.92 -8.41
CA ASP A 102 -14.36 5.09 -8.57
C ASP A 102 -14.52 5.42 -10.07
N PRO A 103 -15.74 5.72 -10.54
CA PRO A 103 -15.98 5.97 -11.97
C PRO A 103 -15.44 7.31 -12.49
N TYR A 104 -14.70 8.09 -11.68
CA TYR A 104 -14.19 9.40 -12.10
C TYR A 104 -13.19 9.34 -13.28
N THR A 105 -12.62 8.15 -13.53
CA THR A 105 -11.72 7.91 -14.67
C THR A 105 -12.40 7.28 -15.86
N ASP A 106 -13.72 7.04 -15.80
CA ASP A 106 -14.49 6.53 -16.93
C ASP A 106 -14.40 7.50 -18.11
N GLY A 107 -14.04 6.97 -19.28
CA GLY A 107 -13.78 7.78 -20.48
C GLY A 107 -12.41 8.44 -20.57
N ALA A 108 -11.62 8.48 -19.49
CA ALA A 108 -10.28 9.07 -19.51
C ALA A 108 -9.32 8.39 -20.50
N PRO A 109 -9.31 7.06 -20.68
CA PRO A 109 -8.49 6.41 -21.69
C PRO A 109 -8.84 6.87 -23.11
N GLU A 110 -10.14 7.00 -23.41
CA GLU A 110 -10.63 7.43 -24.73
C GLU A 110 -10.22 8.88 -25.02
N GLU A 111 -10.32 9.75 -24.05
CA GLU A 111 -9.86 11.14 -24.17
C GLU A 111 -8.33 11.22 -24.34
N TYR A 112 -7.59 10.45 -23.58
CA TYR A 112 -6.13 10.40 -23.64
C TYR A 112 -5.65 9.92 -25.01
N PHE A 113 -6.27 8.88 -25.57
CA PHE A 113 -5.92 8.32 -26.87
C PHE A 113 -6.27 9.21 -28.08
N GLN A 114 -7.02 10.28 -27.89
CA GLN A 114 -7.17 11.32 -28.89
C GLN A 114 -5.89 12.16 -29.06
N ARG A 115 -5.05 12.20 -28.02
CA ARG A 115 -3.81 12.98 -27.99
C ARG A 115 -2.57 12.12 -28.22
N VAL A 116 -2.57 10.91 -27.67
CA VAL A 116 -1.43 9.98 -27.73
C VAL A 116 -1.91 8.64 -28.31
N PRO A 117 -1.35 8.17 -29.43
CA PRO A 117 -1.73 6.89 -30.02
C PRO A 117 -1.54 5.72 -29.05
N ARG A 118 -2.47 4.76 -29.04
CA ARG A 118 -2.38 3.54 -28.19
C ARG A 118 -1.09 2.77 -28.39
N SER A 119 -0.56 2.72 -29.62
CA SER A 119 0.71 2.05 -29.93
C SER A 119 1.90 2.71 -29.21
N GLU A 120 1.91 4.03 -29.10
CA GLU A 120 2.97 4.77 -28.40
C GLU A 120 2.92 4.51 -26.90
N VAL A 121 1.72 4.52 -26.29
CA VAL A 121 1.53 4.18 -24.89
C VAL A 121 1.97 2.74 -24.61
N TYR A 122 1.58 1.80 -25.45
CA TYR A 122 1.98 0.40 -25.33
C TYR A 122 3.51 0.24 -25.34
N LEU A 123 4.19 0.89 -26.28
CA LEU A 123 5.65 0.84 -26.36
C LEU A 123 6.32 1.48 -25.16
N SER A 124 5.75 2.55 -24.58
CA SER A 124 6.30 3.19 -23.38
C SER A 124 6.19 2.31 -22.13
N LEU A 125 5.18 1.44 -22.05
CA LEU A 125 4.93 0.56 -20.90
C LEU A 125 5.65 -0.78 -20.98
N ILE A 126 6.15 -1.17 -22.15
CA ILE A 126 6.85 -2.46 -22.36
C ILE A 126 8.18 -2.55 -21.59
N HIS A 127 8.74 -1.42 -21.18
CA HIS A 127 10.04 -1.31 -20.52
C HIS A 127 9.94 -1.03 -19.00
N ILE A 128 8.74 -1.13 -18.43
CA ILE A 128 8.52 -0.95 -16.99
C ILE A 128 8.59 -2.29 -16.28
#